data_121db3432f8203e1e27399998bfb353c
#
_entry.id   121db3432f8203e1e27399998bfb353c
#
_cell.length_a   1.000
_cell.length_b   1.000
_cell.length_c   1.000
_cell.angle_alpha   90.00
_cell.angle_beta   90.00
_cell.angle_gamma   90.00
#
_symmetry.space_group_name_H-M   'P 1'
#
loop_
_entity.id
_entity.type
_entity.pdbx_description
1 polymer ?
#
loop_
_entity_poly.entity_id
_entity_poly.type
_entity_poly.pdbx_seq_one_letter_code
_entity_poly.pdbx_strand_id
1 'polypeptide(L)'
;DILLGLMKRLIKHRASDLKVLITSATLDGLKVSNFFSGCPVLNIPGTIFPVEKFYSTDRPTNYIESSLRTAIDIHVKEAPGDVLIFMTGKDDIDKMVSKLEERIQNLEEGSCMDALVLPLHGSLPPEQQVRVFSPAPPNCRRFIVATNVAETSLTVDGVVFVVDCGYVKQRQYNPSTGMYSLDVVEISRVQADQRAGRAGRTRPGKCYRLYPSSIYQKEFL
;
A
#
# COMPACT_ATOMS: atom_id res chain seq x y z
N ASP A 1 -7.99 17.73 -10.02
CA ASP A 1 -8.74 18.98 -9.91
C ASP A 1 -9.33 19.43 -11.23
N ILE A 2 -8.55 19.44 -12.32
CA ILE A 2 -9.04 19.81 -13.67
C ILE A 2 -10.20 18.90 -14.11
N LEU A 3 -10.06 17.58 -13.92
CA LEU A 3 -11.11 16.61 -14.27
C LEU A 3 -12.39 16.87 -13.50
N LEU A 4 -12.34 17.13 -12.20
CA LEU A 4 -13.52 17.47 -11.39
C LEU A 4 -14.20 18.75 -11.87
N GLY A 5 -13.42 19.75 -12.28
CA GLY A 5 -13.94 20.98 -12.87
C GLY A 5 -14.66 20.74 -14.20
N LEU A 6 -14.10 19.91 -15.07
CA LEU A 6 -14.73 19.50 -16.33
C LEU A 6 -16.01 18.72 -16.09
N MET A 7 -16.02 17.78 -15.13
CA MET A 7 -17.19 17.00 -14.75
C MET A 7 -18.31 17.90 -14.22
N LYS A 8 -17.99 18.91 -13.40
CA LYS A 8 -18.99 19.87 -12.91
C LYS A 8 -19.66 20.63 -14.05
N ARG A 9 -18.89 21.02 -15.07
CA ARG A 9 -19.46 21.67 -16.27
C ARG A 9 -20.33 20.70 -17.08
N LEU A 10 -19.84 19.48 -17.29
CA LEU A 10 -20.52 18.47 -18.08
C LEU A 10 -21.89 18.09 -17.48
N ILE A 11 -21.98 17.93 -16.16
CA ILE A 11 -23.22 17.63 -15.45
C ILE A 11 -24.28 18.71 -15.71
N LYS A 12 -23.91 20.00 -15.76
CA LYS A 12 -24.83 21.07 -16.05
C LYS A 12 -25.43 20.99 -17.46
N HIS A 13 -24.65 20.53 -18.44
CA HIS A 13 -25.12 20.41 -19.82
C HIS A 13 -25.85 19.11 -20.11
N ARG A 14 -25.61 18.07 -19.32
CA ARG A 14 -26.16 16.73 -19.50
C ARG A 14 -26.95 16.23 -18.27
N ALA A 15 -27.68 17.14 -17.62
CA ALA A 15 -28.40 16.83 -16.37
C ALA A 15 -29.46 15.72 -16.54
N SER A 16 -29.99 15.54 -17.75
CA SER A 16 -31.04 14.55 -18.02
C SER A 16 -30.54 13.14 -18.30
N ASP A 17 -29.31 12.99 -18.77
CA ASP A 17 -28.80 11.71 -19.28
C ASP A 17 -27.46 11.26 -18.70
N LEU A 18 -26.83 12.08 -17.83
CA LEU A 18 -25.57 11.77 -17.19
C LEU A 18 -25.69 11.78 -15.67
N LYS A 19 -25.30 10.69 -15.05
CA LYS A 19 -25.12 10.60 -13.60
C LYS A 19 -23.63 10.39 -13.29
N VAL A 20 -23.14 11.11 -12.27
CA VAL A 20 -21.76 11.02 -11.84
C VAL A 20 -21.72 10.59 -10.38
N LEU A 21 -20.97 9.54 -10.12
CA LEU A 21 -20.70 9.01 -8.79
C LEU A 21 -19.22 9.20 -8.46
N ILE A 22 -18.95 9.92 -7.39
CA ILE A 22 -17.58 10.12 -6.89
C ILE A 22 -17.39 9.25 -5.67
N THR A 23 -16.42 8.35 -5.73
CA THR A 23 -16.10 7.43 -4.62
C THR A 23 -14.69 7.68 -4.12
N SER A 24 -14.51 7.66 -2.80
CA SER A 24 -13.19 7.77 -2.18
C SER A 24 -13.22 7.20 -0.77
N ALA A 25 -12.09 6.69 -0.31
CA ALA A 25 -11.90 6.25 1.07
C ALA A 25 -11.57 7.40 2.03
N THR A 26 -11.04 8.52 1.53
CA THR A 26 -10.44 9.60 2.34
C THR A 26 -10.98 10.99 2.00
N LEU A 27 -12.09 11.06 1.26
CA LEU A 27 -12.62 12.32 0.75
C LEU A 27 -13.34 13.13 1.85
N ASP A 28 -13.08 14.44 1.90
CA ASP A 28 -13.92 15.37 2.64
C ASP A 28 -15.24 15.54 1.90
N GLY A 29 -16.25 14.80 2.34
CA GLY A 29 -17.57 14.79 1.71
C GLY A 29 -18.22 16.16 1.63
N LEU A 30 -18.00 17.04 2.63
CA LEU A 30 -18.54 18.39 2.63
C LEU A 30 -17.92 19.27 1.54
N LYS A 31 -16.61 19.20 1.35
CA LYS A 31 -15.96 19.97 0.28
C LYS A 31 -16.44 19.54 -1.10
N VAL A 32 -16.57 18.24 -1.33
CA VAL A 32 -17.07 17.71 -2.61
C VAL A 32 -18.54 18.07 -2.82
N SER A 33 -19.38 17.90 -1.79
CA SER A 33 -20.79 18.29 -1.85
C SER A 33 -20.93 19.75 -2.21
N ASN A 34 -20.22 20.65 -1.54
CA ASN A 34 -20.27 22.08 -1.82
C ASN A 34 -19.77 22.41 -3.23
N PHE A 35 -18.71 21.76 -3.68
CA PHE A 35 -18.20 21.95 -5.04
C PHE A 35 -19.21 21.53 -6.12
N PHE A 36 -19.96 20.46 -5.91
CA PHE A 36 -21.01 19.98 -6.81
C PHE A 36 -22.42 20.47 -6.43
N SER A 37 -22.52 21.70 -5.91
CA SER A 37 -23.79 22.38 -5.65
C SER A 37 -24.70 21.66 -4.65
N GLY A 38 -24.14 21.08 -3.61
CA GLY A 38 -24.89 20.42 -2.55
C GLY A 38 -25.30 18.98 -2.90
N CYS A 39 -24.51 18.27 -3.70
CA CYS A 39 -24.80 16.88 -4.03
C CYS A 39 -24.89 16.00 -2.77
N PRO A 40 -25.77 14.97 -2.77
CA PRO A 40 -25.90 14.05 -1.65
C PRO A 40 -24.57 13.33 -1.36
N VAL A 41 -24.29 13.12 -0.08
CA VAL A 41 -23.13 12.34 0.41
C VAL A 41 -23.65 11.08 1.07
N LEU A 42 -23.25 9.94 0.56
CA LEU A 42 -23.55 8.64 1.15
C LEU A 42 -22.32 8.10 1.84
N ASN A 43 -22.37 7.97 3.15
CA ASN A 43 -21.35 7.27 3.90
C ASN A 43 -21.70 5.78 3.98
N ILE A 44 -20.83 4.95 3.44
CA ILE A 44 -20.97 3.50 3.50
C ILE A 44 -20.08 3.01 4.64
N PRO A 45 -20.64 2.63 5.80
CA PRO A 45 -19.84 2.12 6.89
C PRO A 45 -19.22 0.78 6.49
N GLY A 46 -17.90 0.70 6.57
CA GLY A 46 -17.16 -0.54 6.39
C GLY A 46 -16.74 -1.12 7.74
N THR A 47 -16.58 -2.43 7.81
CA THR A 47 -15.94 -3.05 8.96
C THR A 47 -14.43 -2.88 8.81
N ILE A 48 -13.84 -2.08 9.67
CA ILE A 48 -12.39 -1.91 9.77
C ILE A 48 -11.95 -2.62 11.04
N PHE A 49 -11.08 -3.60 10.90
CA PHE A 49 -10.46 -4.24 12.04
C PHE A 49 -9.27 -3.43 12.54
N PRO A 50 -8.96 -3.47 13.84
CA PRO A 50 -7.82 -2.74 14.38
C PRO A 50 -6.50 -3.27 13.80
N VAL A 51 -5.59 -2.34 13.56
CA VAL A 51 -4.22 -2.63 13.13
C VAL A 51 -3.26 -2.10 14.18
N GLU A 52 -2.53 -3.01 14.81
CA GLU A 52 -1.47 -2.66 15.74
C GLU A 52 -0.25 -2.16 14.95
N LYS A 53 0.29 -1.01 15.34
CA LYS A 53 1.39 -0.35 14.64
C LYS A 53 2.66 -0.41 15.48
N PHE A 54 3.71 -0.97 14.90
CA PHE A 54 5.04 -1.05 15.48
C PHE A 54 5.97 -0.08 14.73
N TYR A 55 6.87 0.55 15.46
CA TYR A 55 7.83 1.51 14.91
C TYR A 55 9.25 1.02 15.20
N SER A 56 10.18 1.32 14.31
CA SER A 56 11.60 1.09 14.59
C SER A 56 12.15 2.17 15.52
N THR A 57 13.23 1.84 16.23
CA THR A 57 13.92 2.80 17.09
C THR A 57 14.58 3.89 16.25
N ASP A 58 15.20 3.50 15.14
CA ASP A 58 15.93 4.40 14.24
C ASP A 58 15.50 4.17 12.79
N ARG A 59 15.84 5.12 11.92
CA ARG A 59 15.75 4.90 10.48
C ARG A 59 16.81 3.92 10.02
N PRO A 60 16.43 2.85 9.30
CA PRO A 60 17.42 1.95 8.74
C PRO A 60 18.22 2.65 7.63
N THR A 61 19.52 2.36 7.55
CA THR A 61 20.35 2.79 6.44
C THR A 61 20.03 2.06 5.14
N ASN A 62 19.54 0.83 5.25
CA ASN A 62 19.10 0.00 4.13
C ASN A 62 17.70 -0.56 4.41
N TYR A 63 16.68 0.10 3.85
CA TYR A 63 15.29 -0.30 4.08
C TYR A 63 14.92 -1.65 3.44
N ILE A 64 15.63 -2.08 2.38
CA ILE A 64 15.43 -3.41 1.78
C ILE A 64 15.85 -4.50 2.76
N GLU A 65 17.03 -4.39 3.33
CA GLU A 65 17.53 -5.37 4.31
C GLU A 65 16.69 -5.39 5.59
N SER A 66 16.27 -4.24 6.08
CA SER A 66 15.39 -4.14 7.24
C SER A 66 14.00 -4.73 6.97
N SER A 67 13.44 -4.49 5.79
CA SER A 67 12.18 -5.11 5.36
C SER A 67 12.30 -6.63 5.24
N LEU A 68 13.41 -7.11 4.69
CA LEU A 68 13.71 -8.54 4.57
C LEU A 68 13.76 -9.21 5.93
N ARG A 69 14.49 -8.64 6.87
CA ARG A 69 14.59 -9.16 8.25
C ARG A 69 13.23 -9.20 8.93
N THR A 70 12.46 -8.12 8.81
CA THR A 70 11.11 -8.04 9.37
C THR A 70 10.18 -9.09 8.75
N ALA A 71 10.22 -9.28 7.44
CA ALA A 71 9.42 -10.28 6.74
C ALA A 71 9.75 -11.71 7.20
N ILE A 72 11.02 -12.03 7.38
CA ILE A 72 11.46 -13.34 7.91
C ILE A 72 11.02 -13.51 9.36
N ASP A 73 11.14 -12.50 10.20
CA ASP A 73 10.65 -12.53 11.57
C ASP A 73 9.14 -12.80 11.65
N ILE A 74 8.35 -12.16 10.79
CA ILE A 74 6.92 -12.42 10.67
C ILE A 74 6.68 -13.88 10.27
N HIS A 75 7.42 -14.37 9.28
CA HIS A 75 7.24 -15.73 8.78
C HIS A 75 7.47 -16.80 9.84
N VAL A 76 8.48 -16.60 10.65
CA VAL A 76 8.90 -17.57 11.69
C VAL A 76 8.07 -17.44 12.98
N LYS A 77 7.68 -16.23 13.36
CA LYS A 77 7.14 -15.95 14.71
C LYS A 77 5.64 -15.70 14.75
N GLU A 78 5.06 -15.22 13.66
CA GLU A 78 3.67 -14.78 13.64
C GLU A 78 2.71 -15.88 13.19
N ALA A 79 1.46 -15.75 13.63
CA ALA A 79 0.35 -16.61 13.21
C ALA A 79 0.13 -16.58 11.68
N PRO A 80 -0.63 -17.53 11.12
CA PRO A 80 -0.96 -17.53 9.69
C PRO A 80 -1.60 -16.21 9.24
N GLY A 81 -1.23 -15.76 8.05
CA GLY A 81 -1.72 -14.54 7.41
C GLY A 81 -0.70 -14.02 6.41
N ASP A 82 -1.16 -13.37 5.36
CA ASP A 82 -0.29 -12.90 4.29
C ASP A 82 0.38 -11.59 4.65
N VAL A 83 1.51 -11.33 4.02
CA VAL A 83 2.37 -10.16 4.27
C VAL A 83 2.42 -9.29 3.03
N LEU A 84 2.12 -8.00 3.18
CA LEU A 84 2.30 -6.98 2.16
C LEU A 84 3.50 -6.11 2.51
N ILE A 85 4.49 -6.07 1.62
CA ILE A 85 5.73 -5.33 1.80
C ILE A 85 5.77 -4.19 0.80
N PHE A 86 5.83 -2.96 1.27
CA PHE A 86 5.92 -1.78 0.42
C PHE A 86 7.35 -1.45 0.07
N MET A 87 7.63 -1.38 -1.23
CA MET A 87 8.90 -0.95 -1.82
C MET A 87 8.67 0.25 -2.76
N THR A 88 9.75 0.86 -3.24
CA THR A 88 9.68 2.11 -3.99
C THR A 88 9.51 1.94 -5.49
N GLY A 89 10.03 0.86 -6.07
CA GLY A 89 9.98 0.61 -7.51
C GLY A 89 10.33 -0.80 -7.89
N LYS A 90 10.31 -1.08 -9.20
CA LYS A 90 10.54 -2.42 -9.75
C LYS A 90 11.89 -3.00 -9.32
N ASP A 91 12.96 -2.20 -9.36
CA ASP A 91 14.31 -2.69 -9.03
C ASP A 91 14.41 -3.13 -7.55
N ASP A 92 13.80 -2.38 -6.66
CA ASP A 92 13.73 -2.74 -5.24
C ASP A 92 12.87 -3.98 -5.02
N ILE A 93 11.76 -4.10 -5.74
CA ILE A 93 10.89 -5.28 -5.70
C ILE A 93 11.64 -6.52 -6.16
N ASP A 94 12.32 -6.46 -7.28
CA ASP A 94 13.07 -7.60 -7.83
C ASP A 94 14.17 -8.06 -6.86
N LYS A 95 14.90 -7.12 -6.25
CA LYS A 95 15.90 -7.42 -5.21
C LYS A 95 15.27 -8.06 -3.98
N MET A 96 14.16 -7.48 -3.51
CA MET A 96 13.46 -7.97 -2.31
C MET A 96 12.90 -9.38 -2.53
N VAL A 97 12.26 -9.63 -3.67
CA VAL A 97 11.71 -10.95 -4.03
C VAL A 97 12.83 -12.00 -4.05
N SER A 98 13.92 -11.73 -4.76
CA SER A 98 15.07 -12.65 -4.86
C SER A 98 15.68 -12.96 -3.49
N LYS A 99 15.94 -11.94 -2.69
CA LYS A 99 16.52 -12.12 -1.34
C LYS A 99 15.58 -12.83 -0.38
N LEU A 100 14.29 -12.55 -0.46
CA LEU A 100 13.29 -13.18 0.39
C LEU A 100 13.13 -14.65 0.07
N GLU A 101 13.07 -15.03 -1.20
CA GLU A 101 13.04 -16.42 -1.64
C GLU A 101 14.29 -17.18 -1.17
N GLU A 102 15.47 -16.60 -1.35
CA GLU A 102 16.74 -17.19 -0.88
C GLU A 102 16.75 -17.40 0.64
N ARG A 103 16.33 -16.40 1.41
CA ARG A 103 16.28 -16.50 2.88
C ARG A 103 15.29 -17.55 3.36
N ILE A 104 14.12 -17.65 2.72
CA ILE A 104 13.11 -18.66 3.06
C ILE A 104 13.63 -20.06 2.76
N GLN A 105 14.29 -20.27 1.62
CA GLN A 105 14.90 -21.57 1.27
C GLN A 105 15.99 -22.00 2.25
N ASN A 106 16.68 -21.06 2.88
CA ASN A 106 17.73 -21.34 3.87
C ASN A 106 17.19 -21.55 5.29
N LEU A 107 15.89 -21.42 5.51
CA LEU A 107 15.27 -21.77 6.79
C LEU A 107 15.25 -23.29 6.97
N GLU A 108 15.28 -23.72 8.24
CA GLU A 108 15.22 -25.13 8.58
C GLU A 108 13.88 -25.74 8.09
N GLU A 109 13.97 -26.85 7.37
CA GLU A 109 12.80 -27.52 6.81
C GLU A 109 11.83 -27.92 7.91
N GLY A 110 10.55 -27.57 7.72
CA GLY A 110 9.49 -27.83 8.70
C GLY A 110 9.44 -26.85 9.88
N SER A 111 10.32 -25.85 9.95
CA SER A 111 10.31 -24.84 11.02
C SER A 111 9.16 -23.83 10.89
N CYS A 112 8.63 -23.65 9.70
CA CYS A 112 7.54 -22.73 9.39
C CYS A 112 6.71 -23.23 8.20
N MET A 113 5.60 -22.54 7.92
CA MET A 113 4.77 -22.84 6.74
C MET A 113 5.50 -22.53 5.44
N ASP A 114 5.00 -23.07 4.34
CA ASP A 114 5.48 -22.72 3.01
C ASP A 114 5.26 -21.23 2.70
N ALA A 115 5.98 -20.73 1.72
CA ALA A 115 5.87 -19.34 1.30
C ALA A 115 5.77 -19.22 -0.22
N LEU A 116 5.00 -18.22 -0.64
CA LEU A 116 4.85 -17.80 -2.03
C LEU A 116 5.17 -16.30 -2.10
N VAL A 117 6.20 -15.92 -2.85
CA VAL A 117 6.64 -14.53 -2.99
C VAL A 117 6.19 -13.99 -4.34
N LEU A 118 5.39 -12.93 -4.34
CA LEU A 118 4.80 -12.34 -5.53
C LEU A 118 5.14 -10.85 -5.64
N PRO A 119 5.64 -10.38 -6.79
CA PRO A 119 5.79 -8.96 -7.06
C PRO A 119 4.46 -8.32 -7.47
N LEU A 120 4.28 -7.02 -7.18
CA LEU A 120 3.13 -6.24 -7.62
C LEU A 120 3.54 -4.79 -7.91
N HIS A 121 3.57 -4.42 -9.19
CA HIS A 121 3.84 -3.07 -9.64
C HIS A 121 3.16 -2.78 -10.99
N GLY A 122 3.06 -1.50 -11.36
CA GLY A 122 2.31 -1.07 -12.55
C GLY A 122 2.85 -1.57 -13.90
N SER A 123 4.12 -1.98 -13.96
CA SER A 123 4.72 -2.52 -15.20
C SER A 123 4.58 -4.04 -15.34
N LEU A 124 3.98 -4.73 -14.36
CA LEU A 124 3.70 -6.15 -14.51
C LEU A 124 2.63 -6.42 -15.56
N PRO A 125 2.80 -7.47 -16.38
CA PRO A 125 1.71 -7.94 -17.23
C PRO A 125 0.45 -8.28 -16.42
N PRO A 126 -0.76 -8.03 -16.97
CA PRO A 126 -2.02 -8.27 -16.28
C PRO A 126 -2.17 -9.70 -15.72
N GLU A 127 -1.70 -10.70 -16.45
CA GLU A 127 -1.75 -12.10 -16.03
C GLU A 127 -0.94 -12.36 -14.75
N GLN A 128 0.17 -11.65 -14.58
CA GLN A 128 0.98 -11.75 -13.37
C GLN A 128 0.39 -10.95 -12.20
N GLN A 129 -0.26 -9.82 -12.50
CA GLN A 129 -0.98 -9.05 -11.46
C GLN A 129 -2.14 -9.85 -10.88
N VAL A 130 -2.86 -10.64 -11.67
CA VAL A 130 -3.98 -11.48 -11.22
C VAL A 130 -3.54 -12.50 -10.16
N ARG A 131 -2.31 -12.97 -10.19
CA ARG A 131 -1.79 -13.96 -9.23
C ARG A 131 -1.88 -13.50 -7.78
N VAL A 132 -1.76 -12.20 -7.49
CA VAL A 132 -1.84 -11.67 -6.13
C VAL A 132 -3.26 -11.70 -5.56
N PHE A 133 -4.28 -11.87 -6.40
CA PHE A 133 -5.68 -11.96 -5.96
C PHE A 133 -6.13 -13.40 -5.69
N SER A 134 -5.36 -14.38 -6.12
CA SER A 134 -5.63 -15.79 -5.83
C SER A 134 -5.26 -16.09 -4.38
N PRO A 135 -6.11 -16.84 -3.63
CA PRO A 135 -5.78 -17.24 -2.27
C PRO A 135 -4.48 -18.02 -2.21
N ALA A 136 -3.76 -17.92 -1.09
CA ALA A 136 -2.60 -18.77 -0.85
C ALA A 136 -3.02 -20.26 -0.79
N PRO A 137 -2.17 -21.19 -1.25
CA PRO A 137 -2.36 -22.60 -0.99
C PRO A 137 -2.47 -22.90 0.52
N PRO A 138 -3.10 -24.00 0.92
CA PRO A 138 -3.13 -24.40 2.33
C PRO A 138 -1.71 -24.48 2.92
N ASN A 139 -1.56 -24.04 4.16
CA ASN A 139 -0.27 -23.98 4.87
C ASN A 139 0.82 -23.21 4.11
N CYS A 140 0.43 -22.16 3.40
CA CYS A 140 1.34 -21.30 2.65
C CYS A 140 1.06 -19.83 2.96
N ARG A 141 2.10 -19.06 3.21
CA ARG A 141 2.03 -17.60 3.40
C ARG A 141 2.39 -16.89 2.10
N ARG A 142 1.53 -16.00 1.62
CA ARG A 142 1.89 -15.10 0.53
C ARG A 142 2.68 -13.92 1.07
N PHE A 143 3.77 -13.61 0.41
CA PHE A 143 4.48 -12.34 0.53
C PHE A 143 4.26 -11.55 -0.75
N ILE A 144 3.58 -10.43 -0.65
CA ILE A 144 3.34 -9.55 -1.80
C ILE A 144 4.25 -8.35 -1.64
N VAL A 145 5.21 -8.22 -2.54
CA VAL A 145 6.17 -7.12 -2.58
C VAL A 145 5.68 -6.11 -3.60
N ALA A 146 5.22 -4.95 -3.15
CA ALA A 146 4.48 -4.01 -3.97
C ALA A 146 5.02 -2.59 -3.90
N THR A 147 4.71 -1.79 -4.92
CA THR A 147 4.78 -0.33 -4.88
C THR A 147 3.51 0.25 -4.25
N ASN A 148 3.39 1.57 -4.26
CA ASN A 148 2.20 2.29 -3.81
C ASN A 148 0.90 1.93 -4.57
N VAL A 149 0.96 1.14 -5.61
CA VAL A 149 -0.22 0.58 -6.29
C VAL A 149 -1.12 -0.21 -5.31
N ALA A 150 -0.53 -0.81 -4.29
CA ALA A 150 -1.25 -1.55 -3.25
C ALA A 150 -1.74 -0.67 -2.07
N GLU A 151 -1.49 0.64 -2.08
CA GLU A 151 -2.02 1.55 -1.04
C GLU A 151 -3.53 1.75 -1.18
N THR A 152 -4.01 2.03 -2.39
CA THR A 152 -5.40 2.40 -2.66
C THR A 152 -6.00 1.73 -3.89
N SER A 153 -5.21 1.54 -4.95
CA SER A 153 -5.72 1.14 -6.27
C SER A 153 -6.14 -0.33 -6.34
N LEU A 154 -5.46 -1.19 -5.60
CA LEU A 154 -5.73 -2.62 -5.59
C LEU A 154 -5.99 -3.10 -4.17
N THR A 155 -7.01 -3.93 -4.03
CA THR A 155 -7.37 -4.59 -2.77
C THR A 155 -6.95 -6.05 -2.82
N VAL A 156 -6.09 -6.46 -1.90
CA VAL A 156 -5.66 -7.85 -1.76
C VAL A 156 -6.21 -8.41 -0.45
N ASP A 157 -7.09 -9.39 -0.57
CA ASP A 157 -7.66 -10.08 0.59
C ASP A 157 -6.65 -11.04 1.23
N GLY A 158 -6.76 -11.25 2.54
CA GLY A 158 -5.88 -12.15 3.28
C GLY A 158 -4.63 -11.51 3.87
N VAL A 159 -4.35 -10.25 3.55
CA VAL A 159 -3.24 -9.49 4.15
C VAL A 159 -3.55 -9.18 5.62
N VAL A 160 -2.66 -9.62 6.49
CA VAL A 160 -2.73 -9.41 7.96
C VAL A 160 -1.53 -8.63 8.47
N PHE A 161 -0.41 -8.71 7.76
CA PHE A 161 0.83 -8.05 8.11
C PHE A 161 1.26 -7.09 7.00
N VAL A 162 1.62 -5.88 7.39
CA VAL A 162 2.18 -4.87 6.50
C VAL A 162 3.58 -4.50 6.96
N VAL A 163 4.52 -4.48 6.04
CA VAL A 163 5.87 -3.94 6.24
C VAL A 163 5.99 -2.66 5.42
N ASP A 164 6.17 -1.55 6.10
CA ASP A 164 6.21 -0.21 5.50
C ASP A 164 7.62 0.37 5.62
N CYS A 165 8.31 0.48 4.48
CA CYS A 165 9.66 1.04 4.43
C CYS A 165 9.71 2.57 4.67
N GLY A 166 8.57 3.25 4.57
CA GLY A 166 8.48 4.71 4.77
C GLY A 166 8.85 5.55 3.56
N TYR A 167 9.08 4.93 2.42
CA TYR A 167 9.47 5.61 1.19
C TYR A 167 8.55 5.29 0.02
N VAL A 168 8.53 6.19 -0.95
CA VAL A 168 7.80 6.04 -2.21
C VAL A 168 8.59 6.69 -3.35
N LYS A 169 8.48 6.13 -4.55
CA LYS A 169 9.03 6.76 -5.75
C LYS A 169 7.98 7.69 -6.33
N GLN A 170 8.30 8.97 -6.39
CA GLN A 170 7.37 10.02 -6.78
C GLN A 170 7.94 10.86 -7.91
N ARG A 171 7.08 11.18 -8.87
CA ARG A 171 7.42 12.11 -9.94
C ARG A 171 7.43 13.53 -9.41
N GLN A 172 8.57 14.21 -9.55
CA GLN A 172 8.76 15.60 -9.16
C GLN A 172 9.05 16.46 -10.38
N TYR A 173 8.43 17.63 -10.42
CA TYR A 173 8.69 18.64 -11.45
C TYR A 173 9.70 19.65 -10.95
N ASN A 174 10.75 19.90 -11.74
CA ASN A 174 11.71 20.95 -11.46
C ASN A 174 11.40 22.17 -12.33
N PRO A 175 10.87 23.27 -11.76
CA PRO A 175 10.50 24.46 -12.51
C PRO A 175 11.71 25.17 -13.16
N SER A 176 12.91 25.02 -12.61
CA SER A 176 14.11 25.67 -13.13
C SER A 176 14.63 25.00 -14.40
N THR A 177 14.42 23.72 -14.56
CA THR A 177 14.85 22.95 -15.74
C THR A 177 13.70 22.58 -16.66
N GLY A 178 12.45 22.73 -16.23
CA GLY A 178 11.26 22.26 -16.96
C GLY A 178 11.16 20.74 -17.06
N MET A 179 11.98 19.99 -16.35
CA MET A 179 12.05 18.54 -16.43
C MET A 179 11.38 17.87 -15.23
N TYR A 180 10.95 16.63 -15.46
CA TYR A 180 10.45 15.74 -14.42
C TYR A 180 11.55 14.76 -14.00
N SER A 181 11.70 14.55 -12.72
CA SER A 181 12.49 13.46 -12.14
C SER A 181 11.58 12.48 -11.42
N LEU A 182 12.06 11.27 -11.23
CA LEU A 182 11.39 10.24 -10.45
C LEU A 182 12.27 9.92 -9.24
N ASP A 183 11.93 10.50 -8.10
CA ASP A 183 12.77 10.47 -6.90
C ASP A 183 12.15 9.61 -5.79
N VAL A 184 13.00 8.97 -5.01
CA VAL A 184 12.60 8.29 -3.78
C VAL A 184 12.49 9.34 -2.68
N VAL A 185 11.29 9.48 -2.14
CA VAL A 185 10.96 10.44 -1.10
C VAL A 185 10.24 9.76 0.05
N GLU A 186 10.17 10.43 1.18
CA GLU A 186 9.36 9.96 2.31
C GLU A 186 7.88 9.98 1.98
N ILE A 187 7.16 9.04 2.54
CA ILE A 187 5.70 9.00 2.39
C ILE A 187 5.04 10.09 3.25
N SER A 188 3.82 10.46 2.87
CA SER A 188 2.97 11.30 3.70
C SER A 188 2.32 10.48 4.82
N ARG A 189 1.76 11.18 5.80
CA ARG A 189 0.98 10.58 6.89
C ARG A 189 -0.23 9.81 6.35
N VAL A 190 -0.91 10.38 5.36
CA VAL A 190 -2.04 9.73 4.67
C VAL A 190 -1.62 8.41 4.02
N GLN A 191 -0.48 8.40 3.32
CA GLN A 191 0.05 7.18 2.71
C GLN A 191 0.41 6.13 3.78
N ALA A 192 1.04 6.55 4.88
CA ALA A 192 1.36 5.64 5.98
C ALA A 192 0.10 4.97 6.57
N ASP A 193 -0.97 5.73 6.73
CA ASP A 193 -2.25 5.21 7.24
C ASP A 193 -2.97 4.33 6.21
N GLN A 194 -2.91 4.65 4.94
CA GLN A 194 -3.42 3.80 3.86
C GLN A 194 -2.67 2.47 3.80
N ARG A 195 -1.34 2.48 3.92
CA ARG A 195 -0.53 1.26 3.97
C ARG A 195 -0.91 0.38 5.16
N ALA A 196 -0.98 0.95 6.35
CA ALA A 196 -1.38 0.22 7.55
C ALA A 196 -2.79 -0.36 7.43
N GLY A 197 -3.72 0.37 6.85
CA GLY A 197 -5.10 -0.06 6.64
C GLY A 197 -5.26 -1.31 5.79
N ARG A 198 -4.26 -1.67 5.00
CA ARG A 198 -4.28 -2.91 4.20
C ARG A 198 -4.27 -4.17 5.08
N ALA A 199 -3.73 -4.10 6.29
CA ALA A 199 -3.68 -5.24 7.22
C ALA A 199 -5.02 -5.54 7.92
N GLY A 200 -5.91 -4.56 8.05
CA GLY A 200 -7.14 -4.66 8.85
C GLY A 200 -8.43 -4.89 8.06
N ARG A 201 -8.38 -5.47 6.86
CA ARG A 201 -9.57 -5.60 6.02
C ARG A 201 -10.47 -6.77 6.39
N THR A 202 -9.91 -7.94 6.69
CA THR A 202 -10.65 -9.18 6.95
C THR A 202 -10.58 -9.61 8.41
N ARG A 203 -9.56 -9.21 9.14
CA ARG A 203 -9.34 -9.48 10.57
C ARG A 203 -8.33 -8.50 11.15
N PRO A 204 -8.17 -8.44 12.49
CA PRO A 204 -7.14 -7.62 13.11
C PRO A 204 -5.75 -7.94 12.56
N GLY A 205 -4.96 -6.91 12.31
CA GLY A 205 -3.64 -7.03 11.70
C GLY A 205 -2.55 -6.26 12.43
N LYS A 206 -1.35 -6.33 11.86
CA LYS A 206 -0.16 -5.65 12.36
C LYS A 206 0.55 -4.92 11.24
N CYS A 207 1.04 -3.71 11.51
CA CYS A 207 1.84 -2.92 10.60
C CYS A 207 3.19 -2.60 11.22
N TYR A 208 4.24 -3.03 10.56
CA TYR A 208 5.63 -2.80 10.95
C TYR A 208 6.18 -1.63 10.15
N ARG A 209 6.26 -0.47 10.81
CA ARG A 209 6.78 0.78 10.25
C ARG A 209 8.28 0.87 10.51
N LEU A 210 9.08 0.84 9.46
CA LEU A 210 10.55 0.88 9.55
C LEU A 210 11.07 2.31 9.68
N TYR A 211 10.45 3.07 10.56
CA TYR A 211 10.83 4.43 10.93
C TYR A 211 10.33 4.74 12.33
N PRO A 212 10.96 5.70 13.05
CA PRO A 212 10.53 6.10 14.37
C PRO A 212 9.16 6.77 14.37
N SER A 213 8.42 6.60 15.46
CA SER A 213 7.11 7.25 15.63
C SER A 213 7.19 8.79 15.61
N SER A 214 8.33 9.34 16.01
CA SER A 214 8.59 10.80 15.97
C SER A 214 8.55 11.35 14.54
N ILE A 215 9.01 10.58 13.56
CA ILE A 215 8.98 10.97 12.14
C ILE A 215 7.54 11.03 11.64
N TYR A 216 6.73 10.00 11.93
CA TYR A 216 5.32 10.00 11.58
C TYR A 216 4.58 11.22 12.18
N GLN A 217 4.90 11.59 13.42
CA GLN A 217 4.23 12.69 14.11
C GLN A 217 4.65 14.08 13.65
N LYS A 218 5.91 14.26 13.29
CA LYS A 218 6.52 15.59 13.06
C LYS A 218 6.87 15.89 11.61
N GLU A 219 7.32 14.90 10.85
CA GLU A 219 7.95 15.10 9.55
C GLU A 219 7.06 14.65 8.37
N PHE A 220 6.19 13.69 8.57
CA PHE A 220 5.26 13.28 7.53
C PHE A 220 4.10 14.29 7.41
N LEU A 221 3.99 14.93 6.27
CA LEU A 221 2.93 15.88 5.90
C LEU A 221 1.66 15.17 5.41
#